data_39ff0afa7328fd884a482042efd81ef6
#
_entry.id   39ff0afa7328fd884a482042efd81ef6
#
_cell.length_a   1.000
_cell.length_b   1.000
_cell.length_c   1.000
_cell.angle_alpha   90.00
_cell.angle_beta   90.00
_cell.angle_gamma   90.00
#
_symmetry.space_group_name_H-M   'P 1'
#
loop_
_entity.id
_entity.type
_entity.pdbx_description
1 polymer ?
#
loop_
_entity_poly.entity_id
_entity_poly.type
_entity_poly.pdbx_seq_one_letter_code
_entity_poly.pdbx_strand_id
1 'polypeptide(L)'
;MSREGDAPRLTELAETLGMEITEFTEGSCVVELIVRGKHLNMGGVAHGGVHATLLDTAMGGTLVSIISKEEWCATAQLDISYLNSVNEGEHIVATAEVVRRGRNLAHV
;
A
#
# COMPACT_ATOMS: atom_id res chain seq x y z
N MET A 1 -9.94 16.00 -11.01
CA MET A 1 -9.79 14.93 -12.00
C MET A 1 -9.01 13.77 -11.41
N SER A 2 -9.55 12.58 -11.48
CA SER A 2 -8.90 11.41 -10.92
C SER A 2 -7.76 10.92 -11.83
N ARG A 3 -6.92 10.06 -11.29
CA ARG A 3 -5.81 9.43 -12.01
C ARG A 3 -6.11 7.97 -12.37
N GLU A 4 -7.40 7.63 -12.43
CA GLU A 4 -7.79 6.26 -12.76
C GLU A 4 -7.14 5.80 -14.05
N GLY A 5 -6.57 4.58 -14.04
CA GLY A 5 -5.86 4.01 -15.17
C GLY A 5 -4.42 4.53 -15.35
N ASP A 6 -4.04 5.54 -14.57
CA ASP A 6 -2.73 6.18 -14.63
C ASP A 6 -2.00 5.88 -13.31
N ALA A 7 -1.62 4.61 -13.12
CA ALA A 7 -1.00 4.14 -11.89
C ALA A 7 0.28 4.93 -11.59
N PRO A 8 0.49 5.28 -10.32
CA PRO A 8 1.71 5.97 -9.93
C PRO A 8 2.92 5.08 -10.16
N ARG A 9 4.05 5.73 -10.45
CA ARG A 9 5.32 5.01 -10.56
C ARG A 9 5.72 4.51 -9.18
N LEU A 10 6.14 3.26 -9.09
CA LEU A 10 6.65 2.72 -7.84
C LEU A 10 7.93 3.45 -7.42
N THR A 11 8.04 3.70 -6.12
CA THR A 11 9.24 4.30 -5.55
C THR A 11 10.34 3.24 -5.43
N GLU A 12 11.57 3.69 -5.20
CA GLU A 12 12.68 2.77 -4.96
C GLU A 12 12.40 1.85 -3.76
N LEU A 13 11.75 2.37 -2.72
CA LEU A 13 11.39 1.57 -1.56
C LEU A 13 10.47 0.41 -1.96
N ALA A 14 9.42 0.70 -2.70
CA ALA A 14 8.47 -0.32 -3.15
C ALA A 14 9.14 -1.33 -4.07
N GLU A 15 9.97 -0.87 -5.00
CA GLU A 15 10.70 -1.75 -5.91
C GLU A 15 11.69 -2.64 -5.15
N THR A 16 12.40 -2.08 -4.18
CA THR A 16 13.35 -2.84 -3.35
C THR A 16 12.67 -3.96 -2.60
N LEU A 17 11.45 -3.73 -2.13
CA LEU A 17 10.67 -4.75 -1.43
C LEU A 17 9.94 -5.69 -2.37
N GLY A 18 9.94 -5.42 -3.66
CA GLY A 18 9.30 -6.30 -4.65
C GLY A 18 7.78 -6.15 -4.71
N MET A 19 7.28 -4.98 -4.40
CA MET A 19 5.85 -4.68 -4.48
C MET A 19 5.41 -4.46 -5.92
N GLU A 20 4.17 -4.85 -6.24
CA GLU A 20 3.55 -4.60 -7.53
C GLU A 20 2.17 -4.02 -7.33
N ILE A 21 1.85 -2.97 -8.10
CA ILE A 21 0.49 -2.44 -8.15
C ILE A 21 -0.25 -3.27 -9.19
N THR A 22 -1.22 -4.06 -8.76
CA THR A 22 -1.96 -4.95 -9.65
C THR A 22 -3.33 -4.42 -10.03
N GLU A 23 -3.83 -3.41 -9.32
CA GLU A 23 -5.06 -2.72 -9.66
C GLU A 23 -4.96 -1.27 -9.22
N PHE A 24 -5.37 -0.36 -10.10
CA PHE A 24 -5.42 1.06 -9.81
C PHE A 24 -6.62 1.67 -10.53
N THR A 25 -7.69 1.87 -9.77
CA THR A 25 -8.92 2.46 -10.28
C THR A 25 -9.36 3.57 -9.34
N GLU A 26 -10.32 4.38 -9.76
CA GLU A 26 -10.81 5.47 -8.92
C GLU A 26 -11.32 4.96 -7.58
N GLY A 27 -10.66 5.33 -6.50
CA GLY A 27 -11.04 4.95 -5.13
C GLY A 27 -10.56 3.58 -4.69
N SER A 28 -9.76 2.87 -5.49
CA SER A 28 -9.26 1.55 -5.13
C SER A 28 -7.85 1.31 -5.66
N CYS A 29 -7.03 0.68 -4.86
CA CYS A 29 -5.68 0.29 -5.26
C CYS A 29 -5.34 -1.05 -4.62
N VAL A 30 -4.74 -1.93 -5.40
CA VAL A 30 -4.29 -3.24 -4.91
C VAL A 30 -2.79 -3.33 -5.13
N VAL A 31 -2.05 -3.66 -4.08
CA VAL A 31 -0.60 -3.84 -4.12
C VAL A 31 -0.28 -5.22 -3.59
N GLU A 32 0.59 -5.94 -4.25
CA GLU A 32 0.90 -7.32 -3.92
C GLU A 32 2.39 -7.54 -3.71
N LEU A 33 2.71 -8.57 -2.96
CA LEU A 33 4.08 -8.93 -2.59
C LEU A 33 4.16 -10.42 -2.29
N ILE A 34 5.19 -11.07 -2.81
CA ILE A 34 5.51 -12.44 -2.41
C ILE A 34 6.62 -12.35 -1.37
N VAL A 35 6.40 -12.98 -0.20
CA VAL A 35 7.35 -12.92 0.91
C VAL A 35 8.60 -13.72 0.56
N ARG A 36 9.75 -13.06 0.63
CA ARG A 36 11.07 -13.64 0.38
C ARG A 36 11.92 -13.53 1.64
N GLY A 37 13.12 -14.10 1.61
CA GLY A 37 14.04 -14.05 2.74
C GLY A 37 14.31 -12.64 3.26
N LYS A 38 14.42 -11.67 2.35
CA LYS A 38 14.67 -10.26 2.72
C LYS A 38 13.53 -9.60 3.51
N HIS A 39 12.37 -10.22 3.53
CA HIS A 39 11.19 -9.67 4.22
C HIS A 39 11.03 -10.21 5.64
N LEU A 40 11.83 -11.20 6.03
CA LEU A 40 11.63 -11.92 7.28
C LEU A 40 12.21 -11.19 8.48
N ASN A 41 11.54 -11.34 9.61
CA ASN A 41 12.07 -10.91 10.90
C ASN A 41 12.95 -12.04 11.50
N MET A 42 13.46 -11.82 12.70
CA MET A 42 14.31 -12.82 13.38
C MET A 42 13.57 -14.11 13.71
N GLY A 43 12.26 -14.09 13.75
CA GLY A 43 11.43 -15.27 14.00
C GLY A 43 11.11 -16.07 12.73
N GLY A 44 11.57 -15.61 11.57
CA GLY A 44 11.37 -16.33 10.31
C GLY A 44 10.02 -16.11 9.64
N VAL A 45 9.29 -15.06 10.03
CA VAL A 45 8.04 -14.67 9.37
C VAL A 45 8.16 -13.23 8.86
N ALA A 46 7.26 -12.81 7.97
CA ALA A 46 7.30 -11.48 7.40
C ALA A 46 7.33 -10.42 8.50
N HIS A 47 8.28 -9.49 8.40
CA HIS A 47 8.43 -8.40 9.34
C HIS A 47 7.20 -7.49 9.31
N GLY A 48 6.74 -7.06 10.50
CA GLY A 48 5.58 -6.17 10.60
C GLY A 48 5.73 -4.88 9.79
N GLY A 49 6.96 -4.39 9.63
CA GLY A 49 7.25 -3.24 8.80
C GLY A 49 6.98 -3.48 7.31
N VAL A 50 7.07 -4.72 6.85
CA VAL A 50 6.74 -5.08 5.48
C VAL A 50 5.23 -4.95 5.25
N HIS A 51 4.43 -5.49 6.17
CA HIS A 51 2.97 -5.32 6.14
C HIS A 51 2.61 -3.83 6.15
N ALA A 52 3.24 -3.06 7.04
CA ALA A 52 2.97 -1.63 7.18
C ALA A 52 3.27 -0.88 5.88
N THR A 53 4.41 -1.16 5.27
CA THR A 53 4.81 -0.49 4.02
C THR A 53 3.87 -0.88 2.87
N LEU A 54 3.49 -2.16 2.79
CA LEU A 54 2.57 -2.62 1.76
C LEU A 54 1.20 -1.95 1.88
N LEU A 55 0.66 -1.90 3.11
CA LEU A 55 -0.63 -1.26 3.38
C LEU A 55 -0.57 0.24 3.12
N ASP A 56 0.48 0.90 3.60
CA ASP A 56 0.64 2.34 3.38
C ASP A 56 0.75 2.68 1.89
N THR A 57 1.46 1.85 1.14
CA THR A 57 1.60 2.02 -0.30
C THR A 57 0.25 1.88 -1.01
N ALA A 58 -0.54 0.87 -0.64
CA ALA A 58 -1.86 0.67 -1.23
C ALA A 58 -2.82 1.81 -0.87
N MET A 59 -2.81 2.26 0.39
CA MET A 59 -3.66 3.36 0.85
C MET A 59 -3.28 4.68 0.18
N GLY A 60 -1.99 4.96 0.05
CA GLY A 60 -1.52 6.12 -0.67
C GLY A 60 -1.92 6.09 -2.14
N GLY A 61 -1.80 4.93 -2.78
CA GLY A 61 -2.22 4.73 -4.16
C GLY A 61 -3.70 4.99 -4.36
N THR A 62 -4.52 4.48 -3.45
CA THR A 62 -5.98 4.69 -3.51
C THR A 62 -6.34 6.17 -3.40
N LEU A 63 -5.67 6.91 -2.51
CA LEU A 63 -5.92 8.35 -2.38
C LEU A 63 -5.45 9.09 -3.63
N VAL A 64 -4.30 8.74 -4.16
CA VAL A 64 -3.78 9.33 -5.41
C VAL A 64 -4.77 9.16 -6.56
N SER A 65 -5.51 8.07 -6.58
CA SER A 65 -6.48 7.80 -7.66
C SER A 65 -7.65 8.79 -7.69
N ILE A 66 -7.92 9.51 -6.60
CA ILE A 66 -9.07 10.42 -6.49
C ILE A 66 -8.69 11.88 -6.30
N ILE A 67 -7.42 12.19 -6.07
CA ILE A 67 -6.96 13.58 -5.97
C ILE A 67 -6.51 14.09 -7.33
N SER A 68 -6.40 15.41 -7.46
CA SER A 68 -5.92 16.01 -8.72
C SER A 68 -4.41 15.80 -8.87
N LYS A 69 -3.90 16.04 -10.09
CA LYS A 69 -2.46 15.88 -10.35
C LYS A 69 -1.62 16.94 -9.66
N GLU A 70 -2.22 18.04 -9.22
CA GLU A 70 -1.55 19.08 -8.46
C GLU A 70 -1.53 18.81 -6.96
N GLU A 71 -2.33 17.86 -6.50
CA GLU A 71 -2.39 17.51 -5.09
C GLU A 71 -1.47 16.34 -4.75
N TRP A 72 -0.94 16.36 -3.56
CA TRP A 72 -0.16 15.26 -3.00
C TRP A 72 -0.69 14.89 -1.64
N CYS A 73 -0.34 13.71 -1.20
CA CYS A 73 -0.71 13.24 0.13
C CYS A 73 0.51 12.70 0.86
N ALA A 74 0.43 12.72 2.17
CA ALA A 74 1.42 12.12 3.04
C ALA A 74 0.69 11.48 4.20
N THR A 75 1.20 10.36 4.69
CA THR A 75 0.61 9.65 5.81
C THR A 75 0.73 10.46 7.08
N ALA A 76 -0.40 10.74 7.72
CA ALA A 76 -0.43 11.43 9.00
C ALA A 76 -0.50 10.44 10.16
N GLN A 77 -1.17 9.32 9.96
CA GLN A 77 -1.31 8.29 10.98
C GLN A 77 -1.60 6.95 10.30
N LEU A 78 -0.99 5.90 10.81
CA LEU A 78 -1.17 4.54 10.33
C LEU A 78 -1.53 3.66 11.52
N ASP A 79 -2.66 2.96 11.41
CA ASP A 79 -3.17 2.10 12.47
C ASP A 79 -3.29 0.69 11.90
N ILE A 80 -2.60 -0.28 12.49
CA ILE A 80 -2.54 -1.64 11.96
C ILE A 80 -2.83 -2.65 13.07
N SER A 81 -3.69 -3.62 12.75
CA SER A 81 -3.88 -4.79 13.59
C SER A 81 -3.28 -6.00 12.88
N TYR A 82 -2.34 -6.66 13.53
CA TYR A 82 -1.69 -7.87 13.01
C TYR A 82 -2.41 -9.09 13.55
N LEU A 83 -3.09 -9.80 12.68
CA LEU A 83 -3.93 -10.94 13.09
C LEU A 83 -3.27 -12.28 12.84
N ASN A 84 -2.44 -12.40 11.83
CA ASN A 84 -1.75 -13.64 11.47
C ASN A 84 -0.35 -13.33 10.96
N SER A 85 0.56 -14.27 11.19
CA SER A 85 1.90 -14.19 10.60
C SER A 85 1.85 -14.71 9.15
N VAL A 86 2.81 -14.26 8.36
CA VAL A 86 2.95 -14.69 6.96
C VAL A 86 4.33 -15.29 6.77
N ASN A 87 4.39 -16.46 6.17
CA ASN A 87 5.63 -17.19 5.97
C ASN A 87 6.26 -16.87 4.62
N GLU A 88 7.54 -17.22 4.51
CA GLU A 88 8.27 -17.10 3.24
C GLU A 88 7.56 -17.90 2.15
N GLY A 89 7.46 -17.31 0.96
CA GLY A 89 6.78 -17.93 -0.17
C GLY A 89 5.30 -17.59 -0.27
N GLU A 90 4.70 -17.11 0.80
CA GLU A 90 3.29 -16.73 0.77
C GLU A 90 3.09 -15.38 0.09
N HIS A 91 1.92 -15.18 -0.43
CA HIS A 91 1.52 -14.02 -1.21
C HIS A 91 0.66 -13.10 -0.34
N ILE A 92 1.07 -11.84 -0.22
CA ILE A 92 0.30 -10.84 0.50
C ILE A 92 -0.35 -9.91 -0.51
N VAL A 93 -1.66 -9.67 -0.33
CA VAL A 93 -2.43 -8.75 -1.16
C VAL A 93 -2.99 -7.67 -0.26
N ALA A 94 -2.65 -6.42 -0.53
CA ALA A 94 -3.20 -5.27 0.18
C ALA A 94 -4.22 -4.58 -0.73
N THR A 95 -5.47 -4.54 -0.29
CA THR A 95 -6.55 -3.86 -1.00
C THR A 95 -6.94 -2.65 -0.18
N ALA A 96 -6.91 -1.47 -0.78
CA ALA A 96 -7.23 -0.23 -0.10
C ALA A 96 -8.41 0.48 -0.74
N GLU A 97 -9.29 1.01 0.09
CA GLU A 97 -10.46 1.78 -0.34
C GLU A 97 -10.54 3.04 0.50
N VAL A 98 -10.99 4.15 -0.10
CA VAL A 98 -11.19 5.39 0.63
C VAL A 98 -12.43 5.25 1.50
N VAL A 99 -12.27 5.48 2.80
CA VAL A 99 -13.38 5.50 3.75
C VAL A 99 -14.05 6.86 3.74
N ARG A 100 -13.24 7.92 3.78
CA ARG A 100 -13.75 9.30 3.76
C ARG A 100 -12.68 10.24 3.23
N ARG A 101 -13.06 11.07 2.29
CA ARG A 101 -12.20 12.14 1.85
C ARG A 101 -12.70 13.48 2.38
N GLY A 102 -11.90 14.10 3.25
CA GLY A 102 -12.12 15.47 3.69
C GLY A 102 -11.30 16.44 2.85
N ARG A 103 -11.38 17.72 3.20
CA ARG A 103 -10.66 18.77 2.47
C ARG A 103 -9.14 18.65 2.63
N ASN A 104 -8.68 18.39 3.85
CA ASN A 104 -7.25 18.31 4.19
C ASN A 104 -6.83 16.96 4.73
N LEU A 105 -7.76 16.09 5.04
CA LEU A 105 -7.51 14.75 5.57
C LEU A 105 -8.41 13.76 4.86
N ALA A 106 -7.89 12.57 4.65
CA ALA A 106 -8.67 11.45 4.16
C ALA A 106 -8.44 10.24 5.04
N HIS A 107 -9.46 9.41 5.18
CA HIS A 107 -9.38 8.13 5.89
C HIS A 107 -9.50 7.02 4.87
N VAL A 108 -8.55 6.09 4.94
CA VAL A 108 -8.46 4.98 4.00
C VAL A 108 -8.37 3.66 4.74
#